data_5dd26912df95a9f4bf99bd9bd62fe47b
#
_entry.id   5dd26912df95a9f4bf99bd9bd62fe47b
#
_cell.length_a   1.000
_cell.length_b   1.000
_cell.length_c   1.000
_cell.angle_alpha   90.00
_cell.angle_beta   90.00
_cell.angle_gamma   90.00
#
_symmetry.space_group_name_H-M   'P 1'
#
loop_
_entity.id
_entity.type
_entity.pdbx_description
1 polymer ?
#
loop_
_entity_poly.entity_id
_entity_poly.type
_entity_poly.pdbx_seq_one_letter_code
_entity_poly.pdbx_strand_id
1 'polypeptide(L)'
;MTAKVLCIGDVMLDVVTKISVMPSEINYGSDTSSRISTHGGGAAGNVASWLTRTNAQATIVGHVGNDAAGTALVAEFDALGVRHNNLVVESGQSGVVVVLVDPTGERTMFPDNGVNSGLNIGDLPDLSEFDAIYISGYSPLDPLSLPGIKEIIATIKEVGKPIFFDPASVGGMKEVAISEVKSWLSLMDLLLLNEEEAIYLTGEGDIEKSLDLL
;
A
#
# COMPACT_ATOMS: atom_id res chain seq x y z
N MET A 1 -14.66 8.24 -21.82
CA MET A 1 -15.08 8.32 -20.40
C MET A 1 -13.81 8.24 -19.56
N THR A 2 -13.74 8.94 -18.45
CA THR A 2 -12.62 8.89 -17.50
C THR A 2 -12.86 7.71 -16.57
N ALA A 3 -11.92 6.77 -16.49
CA ALA A 3 -12.03 5.61 -15.61
C ALA A 3 -12.00 6.07 -14.13
N LYS A 4 -12.85 5.49 -13.31
CA LYS A 4 -12.92 5.74 -11.87
C LYS A 4 -12.36 4.52 -11.12
N VAL A 5 -11.29 4.72 -10.36
CA VAL A 5 -10.61 3.64 -9.64
C VAL A 5 -10.69 3.90 -8.14
N LEU A 6 -11.13 2.91 -7.39
CA LEU A 6 -11.08 2.90 -5.94
C LEU A 6 -9.77 2.21 -5.50
N CYS A 7 -8.96 2.89 -4.71
CA CYS A 7 -7.75 2.35 -4.11
C CYS A 7 -8.02 2.08 -2.62
N ILE A 8 -7.82 0.85 -2.18
CA ILE A 8 -8.09 0.41 -0.80
C ILE A 8 -6.78 -0.05 -0.17
N GLY A 9 -6.44 0.51 1.00
CA GLY A 9 -5.27 0.08 1.76
C GLY A 9 -4.53 1.20 2.48
N ASP A 10 -3.25 0.95 2.69
CA ASP A 10 -2.39 1.77 3.51
C ASP A 10 -2.10 3.16 2.93
N VAL A 11 -2.13 4.14 3.82
CA VAL A 11 -1.76 5.53 3.60
C VAL A 11 -0.72 5.91 4.65
N MET A 12 0.49 6.21 4.22
CA MET A 12 1.64 6.41 5.10
C MET A 12 2.34 7.75 4.80
N LEU A 13 3.00 8.32 5.80
CA LEU A 13 3.94 9.40 5.58
C LEU A 13 5.36 8.83 5.48
N ASP A 14 5.98 8.96 4.32
CA ASP A 14 7.37 8.55 4.11
C ASP A 14 8.31 9.66 4.56
N VAL A 15 9.21 9.32 5.50
CA VAL A 15 10.33 10.16 5.94
C VAL A 15 11.61 9.63 5.31
N VAL A 16 11.95 10.16 4.15
CA VAL A 16 13.11 9.71 3.37
C VAL A 16 14.38 10.35 3.90
N THR A 17 15.27 9.56 4.46
CA THR A 17 16.55 9.97 5.04
C THR A 17 17.70 9.46 4.17
N LYS A 18 18.29 10.37 3.37
CA LYS A 18 19.45 10.06 2.52
C LYS A 18 20.73 10.32 3.30
N ILE A 19 21.55 9.29 3.47
CA ILE A 19 22.88 9.36 4.13
C ILE A 19 23.97 9.32 3.05
N SER A 20 25.14 9.92 3.36
CA SER A 20 26.30 9.96 2.47
C SER A 20 27.36 8.90 2.78
N VAL A 21 27.11 8.06 3.76
CA VAL A 21 27.97 6.97 4.22
C VAL A 21 27.21 5.65 4.17
N MET A 22 27.88 4.51 4.15
CA MET A 22 27.22 3.21 4.26
C MET A 22 26.55 3.05 5.63
N PRO A 23 25.47 2.25 5.75
CA PRO A 23 24.81 2.01 7.05
C PRO A 23 25.74 1.50 8.16
N SER A 24 26.80 0.77 7.80
CA SER A 24 27.85 0.31 8.73
C SER A 24 28.79 1.41 9.23
N GLU A 25 28.76 2.58 8.60
CA GLU A 25 29.65 3.72 8.88
C GLU A 25 28.90 4.89 9.57
N ILE A 26 27.64 4.71 9.91
CA ILE A 26 26.87 5.73 10.67
C ILE A 26 27.52 5.97 12.05
N ASN A 27 27.46 7.20 12.51
CA ASN A 27 27.98 7.57 13.83
C ASN A 27 27.06 7.07 14.93
N TYR A 28 27.20 5.80 15.32
CA TYR A 28 26.35 5.19 16.34
C TYR A 28 26.40 5.97 17.67
N GLY A 29 25.23 6.34 18.19
CA GLY A 29 25.10 7.14 19.41
C GLY A 29 25.46 8.63 19.23
N SER A 30 25.63 9.10 17.97
CA SER A 30 25.92 10.49 17.63
C SER A 30 25.25 10.88 16.32
N ASP A 31 25.58 12.07 15.79
CA ASP A 31 24.97 12.62 14.58
C ASP A 31 25.63 12.10 13.31
N THR A 32 24.82 11.65 12.37
CA THR A 32 25.24 11.38 11.00
C THR A 32 24.54 12.35 10.08
N SER A 33 25.33 13.12 9.32
CA SER A 33 24.78 14.11 8.38
C SER A 33 23.92 13.45 7.32
N SER A 34 22.71 13.99 7.12
CA SER A 34 21.71 13.44 6.19
C SER A 34 20.91 14.55 5.50
N ARG A 35 20.21 14.15 4.45
CA ARG A 35 19.15 14.97 3.83
C ARG A 35 17.82 14.29 4.07
N ILE A 36 16.87 15.00 4.64
CA ILE A 36 15.55 14.46 4.97
C ILE A 36 14.48 15.20 4.15
N SER A 37 13.54 14.42 3.60
CA SER A 37 12.33 14.91 2.97
C SER A 37 11.15 14.05 3.40
N THR A 38 9.95 14.61 3.35
CA THR A 38 8.69 13.89 3.63
C THR A 38 7.81 13.89 2.40
N HIS A 39 7.13 12.78 2.17
CA HIS A 39 6.21 12.58 1.04
C HIS A 39 5.03 11.72 1.50
N GLY A 40 3.89 11.86 0.84
CA GLY A 40 2.84 10.85 0.94
C GLY A 40 3.34 9.52 0.39
N GLY A 41 2.94 8.43 1.02
CA GLY A 41 3.33 7.06 0.74
C GLY A 41 2.22 6.07 1.10
N GLY A 42 2.63 4.83 1.33
CA GLY A 42 1.72 3.70 1.41
C GLY A 42 1.35 3.19 0.01
N ALA A 43 1.18 1.88 -0.16
CA ALA A 43 0.97 1.31 -1.49
C ALA A 43 -0.33 1.83 -2.12
N ALA A 44 -1.44 1.86 -1.37
CA ALA A 44 -2.71 2.39 -1.87
C ALA A 44 -2.65 3.89 -2.12
N GLY A 45 -2.01 4.66 -1.22
CA GLY A 45 -1.80 6.09 -1.37
C GLY A 45 -1.00 6.43 -2.62
N ASN A 46 0.08 5.68 -2.87
CA ASN A 46 0.93 5.83 -4.06
C ASN A 46 0.16 5.55 -5.35
N VAL A 47 -0.60 4.44 -5.42
CA VAL A 47 -1.40 4.10 -6.62
C VAL A 47 -2.44 5.19 -6.87
N ALA A 48 -3.18 5.64 -5.84
CA ALA A 48 -4.14 6.73 -5.98
C ALA A 48 -3.49 8.01 -6.52
N SER A 49 -2.33 8.38 -5.99
CA SER A 49 -1.56 9.56 -6.41
C SER A 49 -1.07 9.45 -7.86
N TRP A 50 -0.55 8.28 -8.27
CA TRP A 50 -0.07 8.08 -9.64
C TRP A 50 -1.21 8.04 -10.66
N LEU A 51 -2.37 7.50 -10.32
CA LEU A 51 -3.54 7.49 -11.18
C LEU A 51 -3.97 8.89 -11.61
N THR A 52 -3.79 9.91 -10.77
CA THR A 52 -4.09 11.31 -11.13
C THR A 52 -3.22 11.85 -12.27
N ARG A 53 -2.07 11.22 -12.54
CA ARG A 53 -1.18 11.56 -13.68
C ARG A 53 -1.64 10.90 -14.99
N THR A 54 -2.67 10.09 -14.93
CA THR A 54 -3.29 9.42 -16.07
C THR A 54 -4.65 10.07 -16.37
N ASN A 55 -5.43 9.43 -17.23
CA ASN A 55 -6.80 9.83 -17.53
C ASN A 55 -7.82 9.16 -16.58
N ALA A 56 -7.41 8.76 -15.38
CA ALA A 56 -8.25 8.12 -14.37
C ALA A 56 -8.57 9.09 -13.22
N GLN A 57 -9.70 8.86 -12.57
CA GLN A 57 -10.09 9.51 -11.33
C GLN A 57 -9.88 8.52 -10.18
N ALA A 58 -9.01 8.85 -9.25
CA ALA A 58 -8.70 8.03 -8.09
C ALA A 58 -9.52 8.45 -6.87
N THR A 59 -9.99 7.46 -6.13
CA THR A 59 -10.57 7.61 -4.78
C THR A 59 -9.79 6.69 -3.84
N ILE A 60 -9.39 7.18 -2.67
CA ILE A 60 -8.68 6.41 -1.65
C ILE A 60 -9.61 6.03 -0.51
N VAL A 61 -9.50 4.79 -0.04
CA VAL A 61 -10.07 4.28 1.22
C VAL A 61 -8.92 3.75 2.06
N GLY A 62 -8.77 4.26 3.24
CA GLY A 62 -7.70 3.93 4.17
C GLY A 62 -7.89 4.64 5.50
N HIS A 63 -6.91 4.54 6.40
CA HIS A 63 -6.97 5.21 7.68
C HIS A 63 -5.80 6.17 7.87
N VAL A 64 -6.08 7.36 8.38
CA VAL A 64 -5.07 8.33 8.85
C VAL A 64 -5.43 8.81 10.25
N GLY A 65 -4.42 9.14 11.04
CA GLY A 65 -4.60 9.70 12.37
C GLY A 65 -4.94 11.18 12.33
N ASN A 66 -5.50 11.68 13.41
CA ASN A 66 -5.75 13.11 13.60
C ASN A 66 -4.49 13.80 14.15
N ASP A 67 -3.42 13.77 13.36
CA ASP A 67 -2.11 14.30 13.69
C ASP A 67 -1.49 15.12 12.54
N ALA A 68 -0.25 15.58 12.72
CA ALA A 68 0.45 16.38 11.70
C ALA A 68 0.70 15.58 10.42
N ALA A 69 0.98 14.27 10.53
CA ALA A 69 1.19 13.40 9.38
C ALA A 69 -0.11 13.21 8.60
N GLY A 70 -1.22 12.91 9.26
CA GLY A 70 -2.53 12.80 8.63
C GLY A 70 -2.97 14.09 7.95
N THR A 71 -2.73 15.24 8.58
CA THR A 71 -2.99 16.56 7.97
C THR A 71 -2.17 16.77 6.69
N ALA A 72 -0.89 16.38 6.69
CA ALA A 72 -0.03 16.51 5.52
C ALA A 72 -0.48 15.58 4.38
N LEU A 73 -0.86 14.34 4.69
CA LEU A 73 -1.35 13.35 3.71
C LEU A 73 -2.65 13.81 3.04
N VAL A 74 -3.61 14.31 3.81
CA VAL A 74 -4.87 14.86 3.28
C VAL A 74 -4.61 16.06 2.37
N ALA A 75 -3.73 16.98 2.80
CA ALA A 75 -3.38 18.15 1.98
C ALA A 75 -2.66 17.76 0.66
N GLU A 76 -1.86 16.70 0.66
CA GLU A 76 -1.24 16.18 -0.55
C GLU A 76 -2.28 15.57 -1.50
N PHE A 77 -3.24 14.79 -1.00
CA PHE A 77 -4.35 14.27 -1.81
C PHE A 77 -5.20 15.39 -2.42
N ASP A 78 -5.50 16.44 -1.65
CA ASP A 78 -6.18 17.63 -2.17
C ASP A 78 -5.40 18.26 -3.34
N ALA A 79 -4.10 18.45 -3.16
CA ALA A 79 -3.24 19.04 -4.17
C ALA A 79 -3.11 18.19 -5.44
N LEU A 80 -3.19 16.87 -5.32
CA LEU A 80 -3.14 15.91 -6.43
C LEU A 80 -4.51 15.64 -7.08
N GLY A 81 -5.60 16.05 -6.43
CA GLY A 81 -6.96 15.79 -6.90
C GLY A 81 -7.43 14.34 -6.67
N VAL A 82 -6.83 13.64 -5.71
CA VAL A 82 -7.32 12.33 -5.23
C VAL A 82 -8.56 12.57 -4.38
N ARG A 83 -9.64 11.84 -4.65
CA ARG A 83 -10.83 11.85 -3.78
C ARG A 83 -10.55 11.05 -2.52
N HIS A 84 -10.78 11.64 -1.36
CA HIS A 84 -10.46 11.03 -0.06
C HIS A 84 -11.61 11.12 0.97
N ASN A 85 -12.86 11.23 0.49
CA ASN A 85 -14.04 11.31 1.37
C ASN A 85 -14.21 10.07 2.27
N ASN A 86 -13.60 8.95 1.89
CA ASN A 86 -13.59 7.69 2.62
C ASN A 86 -12.24 7.41 3.30
N LEU A 87 -11.43 8.44 3.49
CA LEU A 87 -10.22 8.35 4.30
C LEU A 87 -10.61 8.59 5.75
N VAL A 88 -10.67 7.52 6.53
CA VAL A 88 -11.12 7.56 7.92
C VAL A 88 -10.03 8.20 8.79
N VAL A 89 -10.41 9.24 9.55
CA VAL A 89 -9.52 9.90 10.51
C VAL A 89 -9.75 9.29 11.88
N GLU A 90 -8.76 8.53 12.36
CA GLU A 90 -8.84 7.83 13.64
C GLU A 90 -8.19 8.63 14.77
N SER A 91 -8.61 8.32 16.00
CA SER A 91 -7.92 8.77 17.19
C SER A 91 -6.64 7.95 17.37
N GLY A 92 -5.49 8.51 16.98
CA GLY A 92 -4.20 7.85 17.03
C GLY A 92 -3.21 8.51 16.09
N GLN A 93 -2.09 7.85 15.86
CA GLN A 93 -1.04 8.33 14.97
C GLN A 93 -1.23 7.76 13.56
N SER A 94 -1.03 8.60 12.56
CA SER A 94 -0.94 8.15 11.17
C SER A 94 0.22 7.19 10.98
N GLY A 95 0.12 6.30 9.98
CA GLY A 95 1.23 5.47 9.59
C GLY A 95 2.41 6.29 9.09
N VAL A 96 3.62 5.91 9.48
CA VAL A 96 4.88 6.57 9.09
C VAL A 96 5.90 5.51 8.70
N VAL A 97 6.63 5.75 7.61
CA VAL A 97 7.78 4.93 7.22
C VAL A 97 9.03 5.79 7.22
N VAL A 98 10.02 5.43 8.02
CA VAL A 98 11.36 6.00 7.87
C VAL A 98 12.10 5.18 6.81
N VAL A 99 12.48 5.84 5.72
CA VAL A 99 13.20 5.23 4.61
C VAL A 99 14.65 5.70 4.64
N LEU A 100 15.56 4.83 5.03
CA LEU A 100 16.99 5.07 4.95
C LEU A 100 17.47 4.76 3.53
N VAL A 101 18.07 5.74 2.85
CA VAL A 101 18.64 5.58 1.52
C VAL A 101 20.15 5.76 1.62
N ASP A 102 20.90 4.74 1.26
CA ASP A 102 22.35 4.73 1.28
C ASP A 102 22.97 5.35 0.00
N PRO A 103 24.31 5.53 -0.07
CA PRO A 103 24.97 6.11 -1.25
C PRO A 103 24.81 5.30 -2.53
N THR A 104 24.47 4.02 -2.46
CA THR A 104 24.21 3.16 -3.63
C THR A 104 22.78 3.31 -4.15
N GLY A 105 21.90 3.95 -3.37
CA GLY A 105 20.47 4.08 -3.64
C GLY A 105 19.62 2.95 -3.05
N GLU A 106 20.25 2.02 -2.30
CA GLU A 106 19.55 0.95 -1.62
C GLU A 106 18.70 1.52 -0.47
N ARG A 107 17.53 0.93 -0.25
CA ARG A 107 16.55 1.42 0.72
C ARG A 107 16.32 0.42 1.84
N THR A 108 16.40 0.90 3.06
CA THR A 108 15.96 0.16 4.25
C THR A 108 14.78 0.87 4.86
N MET A 109 13.68 0.17 5.05
CA MET A 109 12.42 0.75 5.52
C MET A 109 12.13 0.34 6.96
N PHE A 110 11.65 1.31 7.75
CA PHE A 110 11.20 1.12 9.13
C PHE A 110 9.76 1.59 9.24
N PRO A 111 8.77 0.72 8.94
CA PRO A 111 7.36 1.09 9.00
C PRO A 111 6.84 1.06 10.43
N ASP A 112 6.03 2.06 10.75
CA ASP A 112 5.07 2.06 11.85
C ASP A 112 3.69 2.28 11.24
N ASN A 113 2.84 1.26 11.26
CA ASN A 113 1.56 1.29 10.58
C ASN A 113 0.56 2.26 11.22
N GLY A 114 0.77 2.68 12.48
CA GLY A 114 -0.16 3.56 13.17
C GLY A 114 -1.60 3.04 13.10
N VAL A 115 -2.52 3.87 12.61
CA VAL A 115 -3.95 3.53 12.47
C VAL A 115 -4.30 2.81 11.16
N ASN A 116 -3.34 2.39 10.35
CA ASN A 116 -3.59 1.68 9.08
C ASN A 116 -4.06 0.22 9.25
N SER A 117 -4.67 -0.11 10.36
CA SER A 117 -5.21 -1.44 10.66
C SER A 117 -6.73 -1.39 10.78
N GLY A 118 -7.38 -2.54 10.61
CA GLY A 118 -8.81 -2.69 10.88
C GLY A 118 -9.74 -2.20 9.79
N LEU A 119 -9.26 -2.07 8.55
CA LEU A 119 -10.12 -1.79 7.39
C LEU A 119 -11.27 -2.78 7.30
N ASN A 120 -12.48 -2.29 7.09
CA ASN A 120 -13.70 -3.08 7.06
C ASN A 120 -14.73 -2.53 6.07
N ILE A 121 -15.82 -3.26 5.88
CA ILE A 121 -16.85 -2.92 4.89
C ILE A 121 -17.52 -1.56 5.15
N GLY A 122 -17.55 -1.09 6.40
CA GLY A 122 -18.11 0.22 6.76
C GLY A 122 -17.32 1.41 6.20
N ASP A 123 -16.07 1.17 5.78
CA ASP A 123 -15.20 2.20 5.21
C ASP A 123 -15.46 2.41 3.70
N LEU A 124 -16.21 1.49 3.05
CA LEU A 124 -16.42 1.53 1.61
C LEU A 124 -17.46 2.57 1.19
N PRO A 125 -17.20 3.29 0.07
CA PRO A 125 -18.22 4.04 -0.64
C PRO A 125 -19.14 3.10 -1.45
N ASP A 126 -20.12 3.67 -2.16
CA ASP A 126 -20.90 2.93 -3.13
C ASP A 126 -20.01 2.43 -4.28
N LEU A 127 -19.80 1.12 -4.33
CA LEU A 127 -18.93 0.46 -5.31
C LEU A 127 -19.46 0.58 -6.74
N SER A 128 -20.75 0.87 -6.95
CA SER A 128 -21.33 1.05 -8.29
C SER A 128 -20.70 2.22 -9.04
N GLU A 129 -20.14 3.19 -8.34
CA GLU A 129 -19.52 4.37 -8.94
C GLU A 129 -18.16 4.10 -9.61
N PHE A 130 -17.54 2.96 -9.36
CA PHE A 130 -16.17 2.65 -9.80
C PHE A 130 -16.16 1.65 -10.96
N ASP A 131 -15.15 1.78 -11.82
CA ASP A 131 -14.90 0.88 -12.95
C ASP A 131 -13.95 -0.24 -12.56
N ALA A 132 -13.02 0.00 -11.62
CA ALA A 132 -12.07 -0.97 -11.12
C ALA A 132 -11.69 -0.66 -9.67
N ILE A 133 -11.21 -1.68 -8.95
CA ILE A 133 -10.79 -1.57 -7.56
C ILE A 133 -9.38 -2.11 -7.41
N TYR A 134 -8.49 -1.30 -6.84
CA TYR A 134 -7.15 -1.70 -6.42
C TYR A 134 -7.14 -2.00 -4.93
N ILE A 135 -6.52 -3.11 -4.54
CA ILE A 135 -6.31 -3.48 -3.13
C ILE A 135 -4.81 -3.67 -2.88
N SER A 136 -4.28 -2.98 -1.88
CA SER A 136 -2.93 -3.17 -1.39
C SER A 136 -2.83 -4.47 -0.58
N GLY A 137 -1.84 -5.30 -0.89
CA GLY A 137 -1.55 -6.54 -0.17
C GLY A 137 -1.10 -6.33 1.27
N TYR A 138 -0.63 -5.15 1.64
CA TYR A 138 -0.36 -4.85 3.05
C TYR A 138 -1.61 -4.95 3.92
N SER A 139 -2.79 -4.67 3.37
CA SER A 139 -4.05 -4.77 4.12
C SER A 139 -4.41 -6.22 4.52
N PRO A 140 -4.44 -7.23 3.65
CA PRO A 140 -4.68 -8.61 4.08
C PRO A 140 -3.48 -9.25 4.81
N LEU A 141 -2.27 -8.70 4.70
CA LEU A 141 -1.11 -9.14 5.49
C LEU A 141 -1.19 -8.66 6.95
N ASP A 142 -1.98 -7.62 7.24
CA ASP A 142 -2.26 -7.20 8.61
C ASP A 142 -3.35 -8.06 9.23
N PRO A 143 -3.07 -8.78 10.35
CA PRO A 143 -4.05 -9.67 11.00
C PRO A 143 -5.32 -8.96 11.47
N LEU A 144 -5.26 -7.66 11.78
CA LEU A 144 -6.42 -6.88 12.21
C LEU A 144 -7.32 -6.48 11.04
N SER A 145 -6.74 -6.25 9.88
CA SER A 145 -7.47 -5.90 8.65
C SER A 145 -7.98 -7.14 7.88
N LEU A 146 -7.32 -8.28 8.00
CA LEU A 146 -7.62 -9.47 7.21
C LEU A 146 -9.09 -9.89 7.20
N PRO A 147 -9.82 -9.93 8.35
CA PRO A 147 -11.24 -10.29 8.34
C PRO A 147 -12.09 -9.31 7.51
N GLY A 148 -11.88 -8.00 7.71
CA GLY A 148 -12.60 -6.96 6.98
C GLY A 148 -12.26 -6.96 5.48
N ILE A 149 -11.00 -7.18 5.12
CA ILE A 149 -10.58 -7.28 3.71
C ILE A 149 -11.23 -8.47 3.02
N LYS A 150 -11.39 -9.61 3.68
CA LYS A 150 -12.13 -10.76 3.12
C LYS A 150 -13.60 -10.41 2.81
N GLU A 151 -14.26 -9.68 3.71
CA GLU A 151 -15.63 -9.20 3.49
C GLU A 151 -15.70 -8.16 2.35
N ILE A 152 -14.72 -7.26 2.30
CA ILE A 152 -14.57 -6.28 1.21
C ILE A 152 -14.43 -6.98 -0.14
N ILE A 153 -13.53 -7.95 -0.27
CA ILE A 153 -13.32 -8.72 -1.50
C ILE A 153 -14.62 -9.44 -1.92
N ALA A 154 -15.30 -10.10 -0.98
CA ALA A 154 -16.56 -10.77 -1.26
C ALA A 154 -17.61 -9.79 -1.80
N THR A 155 -17.76 -8.63 -1.17
CA THR A 155 -18.70 -7.58 -1.61
C THR A 155 -18.35 -7.04 -3.00
N ILE A 156 -17.07 -6.83 -3.30
CA ILE A 156 -16.62 -6.37 -4.63
C ILE A 156 -16.98 -7.42 -5.70
N LYS A 157 -16.77 -8.70 -5.40
CA LYS A 157 -17.13 -9.80 -6.31
C LYS A 157 -18.65 -9.89 -6.54
N GLU A 158 -19.46 -9.67 -5.52
CA GLU A 158 -20.92 -9.65 -5.65
C GLU A 158 -21.42 -8.54 -6.60
N VAL A 159 -20.78 -7.36 -6.59
CA VAL A 159 -21.11 -6.27 -7.49
C VAL A 159 -20.40 -6.37 -8.85
N GLY A 160 -19.58 -7.41 -9.05
CA GLY A 160 -18.95 -7.72 -10.35
C GLY A 160 -17.90 -6.71 -10.80
N LYS A 161 -17.18 -6.08 -9.87
CA LYS A 161 -16.09 -5.15 -10.21
C LYS A 161 -14.75 -5.87 -10.28
N PRO A 162 -13.89 -5.55 -11.26
CA PRO A 162 -12.56 -6.14 -11.35
C PRO A 162 -11.67 -5.67 -10.20
N ILE A 163 -10.91 -6.61 -9.63
CA ILE A 163 -9.97 -6.37 -8.54
C ILE A 163 -8.54 -6.47 -9.06
N PHE A 164 -7.79 -5.39 -8.89
CA PHE A 164 -6.36 -5.30 -9.15
C PHE A 164 -5.63 -5.38 -7.80
N PHE A 165 -4.70 -6.30 -7.71
CA PHE A 165 -4.05 -6.63 -6.44
C PHE A 165 -2.53 -6.62 -6.57
N ASP A 166 -1.87 -5.97 -5.63
CA ASP A 166 -0.44 -5.96 -5.45
C ASP A 166 -0.13 -6.66 -4.12
N PRO A 167 0.60 -7.80 -4.08
CA PRO A 167 0.85 -8.55 -2.85
C PRO A 167 1.82 -7.87 -1.87
N ALA A 168 2.29 -6.68 -2.22
CA ALA A 168 3.06 -5.74 -1.41
C ALA A 168 4.55 -6.06 -1.25
N SER A 169 4.92 -7.14 -0.60
CA SER A 169 6.33 -7.51 -0.44
C SER A 169 6.54 -8.95 -0.03
N VAL A 170 7.65 -9.53 -0.48
CA VAL A 170 8.08 -10.87 -0.04
C VAL A 170 8.31 -10.92 1.47
N GLY A 171 8.82 -9.85 2.07
CA GLY A 171 9.02 -9.75 3.52
C GLY A 171 7.71 -9.90 4.29
N GLY A 172 6.68 -9.15 3.91
CA GLY A 172 5.35 -9.26 4.52
C GLY A 172 4.70 -10.63 4.28
N MET A 173 4.79 -11.15 3.05
CA MET A 173 4.23 -12.47 2.72
C MET A 173 4.84 -13.61 3.52
N LYS A 174 6.10 -13.52 3.96
CA LYS A 174 6.75 -14.54 4.79
C LYS A 174 6.18 -14.66 6.21
N GLU A 175 5.51 -13.62 6.69
CA GLU A 175 4.86 -13.62 8.01
C GLU A 175 3.51 -14.36 8.00
N VAL A 176 3.00 -14.71 6.82
CA VAL A 176 1.71 -15.40 6.63
C VAL A 176 1.93 -16.72 5.91
N ALA A 177 1.10 -17.73 6.21
CA ALA A 177 1.18 -19.01 5.51
C ALA A 177 0.96 -18.80 4.00
N ILE A 178 1.86 -19.34 3.17
CA ILE A 178 1.82 -19.16 1.69
C ILE A 178 0.49 -19.65 1.10
N SER A 179 -0.14 -20.67 1.68
CA SER A 179 -1.45 -21.15 1.27
C SER A 179 -2.56 -20.13 1.50
N GLU A 180 -2.45 -19.35 2.56
CA GLU A 180 -3.38 -18.24 2.84
C GLU A 180 -3.22 -17.15 1.78
N VAL A 181 -1.98 -16.70 1.51
CA VAL A 181 -1.71 -15.71 0.46
C VAL A 181 -2.26 -16.18 -0.89
N LYS A 182 -1.97 -17.43 -1.30
CA LYS A 182 -2.47 -18.00 -2.56
C LYS A 182 -4.01 -18.06 -2.62
N SER A 183 -4.67 -18.23 -1.49
CA SER A 183 -6.14 -18.21 -1.46
C SER A 183 -6.74 -16.85 -1.83
N TRP A 184 -6.03 -15.75 -1.51
CA TRP A 184 -6.47 -14.41 -1.92
C TRP A 184 -6.25 -14.19 -3.42
N LEU A 185 -5.10 -14.62 -3.96
CA LEU A 185 -4.73 -14.41 -5.36
C LEU A 185 -5.78 -14.99 -6.32
N SER A 186 -6.36 -16.14 -5.98
CA SER A 186 -7.39 -16.78 -6.80
C SER A 186 -8.69 -15.98 -6.93
N LEU A 187 -8.87 -14.94 -6.11
CA LEU A 187 -10.03 -14.06 -6.12
C LEU A 187 -9.79 -12.79 -6.94
N MET A 188 -8.55 -12.54 -7.38
CA MET A 188 -8.16 -11.32 -8.08
C MET A 188 -8.31 -11.48 -9.59
N ASP A 189 -8.59 -10.37 -10.27
CA ASP A 189 -8.74 -10.36 -11.73
C ASP A 189 -7.43 -9.93 -12.41
N LEU A 190 -6.56 -9.19 -11.71
CA LEU A 190 -5.23 -8.81 -12.16
C LEU A 190 -4.26 -8.76 -10.97
N LEU A 191 -3.09 -9.38 -11.13
CA LEU A 191 -1.99 -9.32 -10.17
C LEU A 191 -0.90 -8.36 -10.68
N LEU A 192 -0.43 -7.49 -9.80
CA LEU A 192 0.66 -6.56 -10.04
C LEU A 192 1.85 -7.03 -9.19
N LEU A 193 2.76 -7.77 -9.81
CA LEU A 193 3.87 -8.46 -9.15
C LEU A 193 5.20 -7.97 -9.69
N ASN A 194 6.20 -7.89 -8.82
CA ASN A 194 7.59 -7.89 -9.25
C ASN A 194 8.12 -9.33 -9.38
N GLU A 195 9.34 -9.47 -9.92
CA GLU A 195 9.98 -10.78 -10.16
C GLU A 195 10.17 -11.59 -8.87
N GLU A 196 10.60 -10.94 -7.77
CA GLU A 196 10.83 -11.61 -6.49
C GLU A 196 9.53 -12.15 -5.89
N GLU A 197 8.44 -11.40 -6.01
CA GLU A 197 7.12 -11.79 -5.55
C GLU A 197 6.57 -12.97 -6.34
N ALA A 198 6.72 -12.94 -7.67
CA ALA A 198 6.29 -14.04 -8.52
C ALA A 198 7.07 -15.34 -8.20
N ILE A 199 8.39 -15.25 -8.08
CA ILE A 199 9.26 -16.38 -7.69
C ILE A 199 8.87 -16.90 -6.29
N TYR A 200 8.66 -16.01 -5.32
CA TYR A 200 8.26 -16.42 -3.97
C TYR A 200 6.91 -17.15 -3.96
N LEU A 201 5.94 -16.64 -4.69
CA LEU A 201 4.59 -17.19 -4.73
C LEU A 201 4.53 -18.56 -5.43
N THR A 202 5.31 -18.75 -6.46
CA THR A 202 5.30 -19.99 -7.25
C THR A 202 6.31 -21.03 -6.76
N GLY A 203 7.44 -20.58 -6.22
CA GLY A 203 8.61 -21.40 -5.93
C GLY A 203 9.43 -21.73 -7.18
N GLU A 204 9.09 -21.16 -8.34
CA GLU A 204 9.79 -21.36 -9.62
C GLU A 204 10.79 -20.22 -9.86
N GLY A 205 12.05 -20.55 -10.12
CA GLY A 205 13.11 -19.55 -10.30
C GLY A 205 13.16 -18.92 -11.70
N ASP A 206 12.41 -19.44 -12.65
CA ASP A 206 12.25 -18.90 -13.99
C ASP A 206 10.98 -18.04 -14.05
N ILE A 207 11.13 -16.76 -14.37
CA ILE A 207 10.01 -15.79 -14.30
C ILE A 207 8.89 -16.15 -15.29
N GLU A 208 9.21 -16.63 -16.49
CA GLU A 208 8.19 -16.98 -17.47
C GLU A 208 7.36 -18.18 -17.01
N LYS A 209 8.01 -19.19 -16.44
CA LYS A 209 7.30 -20.31 -15.83
C LYS A 209 6.52 -19.92 -14.57
N SER A 210 7.05 -18.98 -13.79
CA SER A 210 6.32 -18.42 -12.65
C SER A 210 5.01 -17.78 -13.08
N LEU A 211 5.00 -17.02 -14.18
CA LEU A 211 3.79 -16.39 -14.72
C LEU A 211 2.75 -17.42 -15.21
N ASP A 212 3.21 -18.56 -15.75
CA ASP A 212 2.30 -19.65 -16.16
C ASP A 212 1.64 -20.38 -14.98
N LEU A 213 2.17 -20.21 -13.75
CA LEU A 213 1.68 -20.85 -12.52
C LEU A 213 0.79 -19.94 -11.67
N LEU A 214 0.72 -18.65 -12.00
CA LEU A 214 -0.10 -17.64 -11.33
C LEU A 214 -1.43 -17.40 -12.04
#